data_261ea3424453910aa54433701351513a
#
_entry.id   261ea3424453910aa54433701351513a
#
_cell.length_a   1.000
_cell.length_b   1.000
_cell.length_c   1.000
_cell.angle_alpha   90.00
_cell.angle_beta   90.00
_cell.angle_gamma   90.00
#
_symmetry.space_group_name_H-M   'P 1'
#
loop_
_entity.id
_entity.type
_entity.pdbx_description
1 polymer ?
#
loop_
_entity_poly.entity_id
_entity_poly.type
_entity_poly.pdbx_seq_one_letter_code
_entity_poly.pdbx_strand_id
1 'polypeptide(L)'
;MKDSALDVDKATVLTTIFVIVTEILKEPQAIRALDRPGPEPNCPDAEIITMALYQELVGDPREDHFYRMQATELRSYFPLLPERSRYNRRKRALAWIILLVRMGILEALGIRQFKRGK
;
A
#
# COMPACT_ATOMS: atom_id res chain seq x y z
N MET A 1 -18.07 -10.02 20.23
CA MET A 1 -18.10 -9.00 19.60
C MET A 1 -16.80 -8.54 19.43
N LYS A 2 -16.60 -7.77 18.65
CA LYS A 2 -15.42 -7.41 18.36
C LYS A 2 -14.87 -6.54 19.30
N ASP A 3 -13.64 -6.60 19.45
CA ASP A 3 -12.97 -5.74 20.31
C ASP A 3 -12.83 -4.42 19.66
N SER A 4 -13.50 -3.47 20.14
CA SER A 4 -13.54 -2.20 19.46
C SER A 4 -12.21 -1.47 19.50
N ALA A 5 -11.36 -1.78 20.45
CA ALA A 5 -10.06 -1.11 20.49
C ALA A 5 -9.23 -1.47 19.28
N LEU A 6 -9.43 -2.68 18.76
CA LEU A 6 -8.69 -3.10 17.59
C LEU A 6 -9.52 -3.07 16.33
N ASP A 7 -10.75 -2.61 16.46
CA ASP A 7 -11.67 -2.65 15.34
C ASP A 7 -11.67 -1.32 14.65
N VAL A 8 -10.60 -1.02 13.98
CA VAL A 8 -10.50 0.23 13.26
C VAL A 8 -11.22 0.08 11.95
N ASP A 9 -12.01 1.09 11.65
CA ASP A 9 -12.76 1.13 10.42
C ASP A 9 -11.85 0.96 9.21
N LYS A 10 -12.21 0.09 8.29
CA LYS A 10 -11.39 -0.17 7.12
C LYS A 10 -11.15 1.10 6.31
N ALA A 11 -12.16 1.93 6.17
CA ALA A 11 -12.01 3.16 5.41
C ALA A 11 -10.97 4.06 6.05
N THR A 12 -10.95 4.13 7.38
CA THR A 12 -9.97 4.94 8.08
C THR A 12 -8.57 4.40 7.88
N VAL A 13 -8.40 3.08 7.95
CA VAL A 13 -7.10 2.47 7.75
C VAL A 13 -6.60 2.75 6.35
N LEU A 14 -7.43 2.51 5.35
CA LEU A 14 -7.02 2.72 3.97
C LEU A 14 -6.70 4.18 3.70
N THR A 15 -7.51 5.09 4.23
CA THR A 15 -7.27 6.52 4.03
C THR A 15 -5.96 6.93 4.68
N THR A 16 -5.70 6.44 5.88
CA THR A 16 -4.47 6.78 6.58
C THR A 16 -3.26 6.30 5.80
N ILE A 17 -3.29 5.06 5.32
CA ILE A 17 -2.19 4.54 4.53
C ILE A 17 -2.02 5.36 3.27
N PHE A 18 -3.13 5.67 2.60
CA PHE A 18 -3.07 6.39 1.34
C PHE A 18 -2.47 7.79 1.53
N VAL A 19 -2.85 8.47 2.60
CA VAL A 19 -2.31 9.80 2.87
C VAL A 19 -0.80 9.72 3.11
N ILE A 20 -0.36 8.75 3.91
CA ILE A 20 1.06 8.60 4.18
C ILE A 20 1.81 8.26 2.89
N VAL A 21 1.24 7.37 2.08
CA VAL A 21 1.87 6.99 0.82
C VAL A 21 2.03 8.20 -0.08
N THR A 22 0.96 9.00 -0.23
CA THR A 22 1.04 10.14 -1.13
C THR A 22 2.06 11.16 -0.65
N GLU A 23 2.21 11.32 0.65
CA GLU A 23 3.22 12.24 1.15
C GLU A 23 4.63 11.74 0.86
N ILE A 24 4.87 10.46 1.04
CA ILE A 24 6.19 9.92 0.77
C ILE A 24 6.52 9.96 -0.72
N LEU A 25 5.51 9.77 -1.58
CA LEU A 25 5.75 9.79 -3.01
C LEU A 25 6.08 11.19 -3.54
N LYS A 26 5.98 12.21 -2.71
CA LYS A 26 6.40 13.54 -3.10
C LYS A 26 7.92 13.73 -2.94
N GLU A 27 8.57 12.79 -2.27
CA GLU A 27 10.02 12.90 -2.08
C GLU A 27 10.75 12.78 -3.41
N PRO A 28 11.82 13.52 -3.63
CA PRO A 28 12.51 13.50 -4.93
C PRO A 28 12.94 12.11 -5.36
N GLN A 29 13.41 11.29 -4.44
CA GLN A 29 13.84 9.95 -4.80
C GLN A 29 12.68 9.10 -5.26
N ALA A 30 11.51 9.28 -4.67
CA ALA A 30 10.35 8.53 -5.09
C ALA A 30 9.87 9.01 -6.46
N ILE A 31 9.89 10.32 -6.67
CA ILE A 31 9.50 10.88 -7.95
C ILE A 31 10.39 10.31 -9.05
N ARG A 32 11.70 10.26 -8.81
CA ARG A 32 12.61 9.73 -9.81
C ARG A 32 12.36 8.24 -10.05
N ALA A 33 12.09 7.50 -8.99
CA ALA A 33 11.87 6.07 -9.11
C ALA A 33 10.61 5.73 -9.88
N LEU A 34 9.61 6.61 -9.80
CA LEU A 34 8.34 6.36 -10.46
C LEU A 34 8.27 6.98 -11.85
N ASP A 35 9.28 7.74 -12.23
CA ASP A 35 9.29 8.38 -13.53
C ASP A 35 9.55 7.33 -14.59
N ARG A 36 8.60 7.13 -15.47
CA ARG A 36 8.74 6.15 -16.52
C ARG A 36 8.02 6.64 -17.76
N PRO A 37 8.45 6.21 -18.93
CA PRO A 37 7.84 6.68 -20.16
C PRO A 37 6.44 6.11 -20.32
N GLY A 38 5.66 6.78 -21.15
CA GLY A 38 4.34 6.30 -21.50
C GLY A 38 3.26 6.99 -20.71
N PRO A 39 2.03 6.69 -21.02
CA PRO A 39 0.90 7.34 -20.37
C PRO A 39 0.75 6.87 -18.93
N GLU A 40 0.09 7.68 -18.13
CA GLU A 40 -0.18 7.33 -16.78
C GLU A 40 -1.17 6.18 -16.71
N PRO A 41 -0.95 5.23 -15.82
CA PRO A 41 -1.92 4.15 -15.67
C PRO A 41 -3.22 4.67 -15.07
N ASN A 42 -4.32 3.99 -15.36
CA ASN A 42 -5.61 4.39 -14.82
C ASN A 42 -5.63 4.30 -13.29
N CYS A 43 -5.04 3.26 -12.74
CA CYS A 43 -4.96 3.14 -11.29
C CYS A 43 -3.60 3.68 -10.85
N PRO A 44 -3.56 4.75 -10.09
CA PRO A 44 -2.28 5.36 -9.71
C PRO A 44 -1.41 4.44 -8.88
N ASP A 45 -0.11 4.66 -8.94
CA ASP A 45 0.83 3.88 -8.14
C ASP A 45 0.52 3.98 -6.65
N ALA A 46 0.05 5.14 -6.19
CA ALA A 46 -0.27 5.29 -4.78
C ALA A 46 -1.33 4.31 -4.32
N GLU A 47 -2.29 3.99 -5.20
CA GLU A 47 -3.34 3.05 -4.83
C GLU A 47 -2.81 1.62 -4.80
N ILE A 48 -1.94 1.27 -5.74
CA ILE A 48 -1.33 -0.06 -5.73
C ILE A 48 -0.49 -0.25 -4.46
N ILE A 49 0.29 0.76 -4.11
CA ILE A 49 1.13 0.70 -2.92
C ILE A 49 0.27 0.59 -1.66
N THR A 50 -0.82 1.36 -1.63
CA THR A 50 -1.72 1.32 -0.49
C THR A 50 -2.30 -0.07 -0.31
N MET A 51 -2.69 -0.72 -1.40
CA MET A 51 -3.22 -2.07 -1.32
C MET A 51 -2.17 -3.05 -0.84
N ALA A 52 -0.93 -2.90 -1.31
CA ALA A 52 0.13 -3.81 -0.90
C ALA A 52 0.39 -3.70 0.60
N LEU A 53 0.39 -2.48 1.12
CA LEU A 53 0.59 -2.28 2.54
C LEU A 53 -0.61 -2.74 3.36
N TYR A 54 -1.80 -2.58 2.82
CA TYR A 54 -2.99 -3.06 3.50
C TYR A 54 -2.97 -4.59 3.57
N GLN A 55 -2.48 -5.24 2.52
CA GLN A 55 -2.35 -6.69 2.55
C GLN A 55 -1.41 -7.14 3.67
N GLU A 56 -0.30 -6.42 3.86
CA GLU A 56 0.61 -6.74 4.94
C GLU A 56 -0.05 -6.57 6.29
N LEU A 57 -0.84 -5.53 6.42
CA LEU A 57 -1.51 -5.25 7.67
C LEU A 57 -2.53 -6.32 8.00
N VAL A 58 -3.26 -6.78 7.01
CA VAL A 58 -4.22 -7.84 7.18
C VAL A 58 -3.52 -9.15 7.52
N GLY A 59 -2.28 -9.30 7.09
CA GLY A 59 -1.51 -10.50 7.41
C GLY A 59 -1.78 -11.67 6.51
N ASP A 60 -2.29 -11.44 5.31
CA ASP A 60 -2.54 -12.52 4.37
C ASP A 60 -1.41 -12.60 3.35
N PRO A 61 -0.50 -13.54 3.46
CA PRO A 61 0.63 -13.62 2.56
C PRO A 61 0.26 -14.13 1.17
N ARG A 62 -0.93 -14.73 1.03
CA ARG A 62 -1.33 -15.28 -0.25
C ARG A 62 -2.07 -14.24 -1.04
N GLU A 63 -1.42 -13.71 -2.06
CA GLU A 63 -1.98 -12.61 -2.81
C GLU A 63 -3.27 -12.98 -3.53
N ASP A 64 -3.35 -14.20 -4.07
CA ASP A 64 -4.57 -14.59 -4.76
C ASP A 64 -5.75 -14.67 -3.79
N HIS A 65 -5.50 -15.16 -2.57
CA HIS A 65 -6.54 -15.23 -1.57
C HIS A 65 -6.95 -13.83 -1.12
N PHE A 66 -5.97 -12.99 -0.84
CA PHE A 66 -6.23 -11.63 -0.42
C PHE A 66 -7.07 -10.90 -1.47
N TYR A 67 -6.65 -11.00 -2.72
CA TYR A 67 -7.33 -10.28 -3.78
C TYR A 67 -8.76 -10.80 -3.95
N ARG A 68 -8.94 -12.10 -3.91
CA ARG A 68 -10.26 -12.67 -4.07
C ARG A 68 -11.21 -12.24 -2.93
N MET A 69 -10.68 -12.17 -1.73
CA MET A 69 -11.53 -11.85 -0.58
C MET A 69 -11.80 -10.36 -0.43
N GLN A 70 -10.88 -9.52 -0.87
CA GLN A 70 -10.96 -8.10 -0.58
C GLN A 70 -11.26 -7.20 -1.76
N ALA A 71 -10.99 -7.66 -2.99
CA ALA A 71 -11.01 -6.75 -4.12
C ALA A 71 -12.36 -6.09 -4.35
N THR A 72 -13.44 -6.82 -4.17
CA THR A 72 -14.76 -6.26 -4.42
C THR A 72 -15.00 -5.06 -3.50
N GLU A 73 -14.68 -5.22 -2.24
CA GLU A 73 -14.88 -4.13 -1.30
C GLU A 73 -13.87 -3.02 -1.53
N LEU A 74 -12.63 -3.37 -1.85
CA LEU A 74 -11.61 -2.36 -2.07
C LEU A 74 -11.90 -1.52 -3.30
N ARG A 75 -12.64 -2.06 -4.27
CA ARG A 75 -13.01 -1.27 -5.43
C ARG A 75 -14.04 -0.19 -5.10
N SER A 76 -14.67 -0.26 -3.95
CA SER A 76 -15.52 0.84 -3.53
C SER A 76 -14.70 2.03 -3.08
N TYR A 77 -13.43 1.80 -2.70
CA TYR A 77 -12.54 2.89 -2.32
C TYR A 77 -11.63 3.27 -3.49
N PHE A 78 -11.22 2.30 -4.28
CA PHE A 78 -10.33 2.52 -5.41
C PHE A 78 -10.98 1.88 -6.64
N PRO A 79 -11.88 2.59 -7.30
CA PRO A 79 -12.70 1.98 -8.36
C PRO A 79 -11.92 1.46 -9.57
N LEU A 80 -10.73 1.97 -9.78
CA LEU A 80 -9.96 1.58 -10.96
C LEU A 80 -8.91 0.52 -10.67
N LEU A 81 -9.06 -0.22 -9.57
CA LEU A 81 -8.12 -1.30 -9.26
C LEU A 81 -8.10 -2.32 -10.40
N PRO A 82 -6.92 -2.74 -10.83
CA PRO A 82 -6.84 -3.69 -11.93
C PRO A 82 -7.18 -5.10 -11.47
N GLU A 83 -7.21 -6.02 -12.40
CA GLU A 83 -7.39 -7.41 -12.04
C GLU A 83 -6.13 -7.92 -11.37
N ARG A 84 -6.24 -9.11 -10.75
CA ARG A 84 -5.17 -9.62 -9.90
C ARG A 84 -3.82 -9.75 -10.59
N SER A 85 -3.79 -10.26 -11.81
CA SER A 85 -2.50 -10.47 -12.46
C SER A 85 -1.80 -9.16 -12.77
N ARG A 86 -2.56 -8.14 -13.17
CA ARG A 86 -1.98 -6.84 -13.42
C ARG A 86 -1.55 -6.17 -12.12
N TYR A 87 -2.35 -6.33 -11.07
CA TYR A 87 -1.98 -5.82 -9.76
C TYR A 87 -0.67 -6.46 -9.32
N ASN A 88 -0.54 -7.76 -9.49
CA ASN A 88 0.68 -8.47 -9.09
C ASN A 88 1.90 -7.94 -9.82
N ARG A 89 1.76 -7.73 -11.14
CA ARG A 89 2.88 -7.22 -11.92
C ARG A 89 3.29 -5.84 -11.47
N ARG A 90 2.30 -4.98 -11.23
CA ARG A 90 2.61 -3.63 -10.80
C ARG A 90 3.20 -3.60 -9.41
N LYS A 91 2.69 -4.45 -8.52
CA LYS A 91 3.22 -4.53 -7.17
C LYS A 91 4.68 -4.95 -7.20
N ARG A 92 5.03 -5.91 -8.04
CA ARG A 92 6.40 -6.33 -8.13
C ARG A 92 7.29 -5.24 -8.71
N ALA A 93 6.80 -4.52 -9.69
CA ALA A 93 7.57 -3.43 -10.27
C ALA A 93 7.79 -2.30 -9.27
N LEU A 94 6.90 -2.17 -8.28
CA LEU A 94 7.00 -1.12 -7.29
C LEU A 94 7.62 -1.60 -5.97
N ALA A 95 8.19 -2.80 -5.97
CA ALA A 95 8.63 -3.42 -4.72
C ALA A 95 9.56 -2.53 -3.90
N TRP A 96 10.50 -1.86 -4.55
CA TRP A 96 11.46 -1.08 -3.79
C TRP A 96 10.83 0.24 -3.29
N ILE A 97 9.86 0.76 -4.02
CA ILE A 97 9.13 1.92 -3.53
C ILE A 97 8.25 1.52 -2.34
N ILE A 98 7.66 0.33 -2.41
CA ILE A 98 6.88 -0.18 -1.28
C ILE A 98 7.77 -0.30 -0.04
N LEU A 99 9.00 -0.76 -0.23
CA LEU A 99 9.95 -0.84 0.88
C LEU A 99 10.24 0.56 1.43
N LEU A 100 10.46 1.52 0.57
CA LEU A 100 10.73 2.89 0.98
C LEU A 100 9.56 3.44 1.80
N VAL A 101 8.34 3.23 1.33
CA VAL A 101 7.16 3.71 2.03
C VAL A 101 7.01 3.01 3.38
N ARG A 102 7.26 1.70 3.40
CA ARG A 102 7.17 0.95 4.65
C ARG A 102 8.13 1.51 5.69
N MET A 103 9.35 1.81 5.27
CA MET A 103 10.33 2.36 6.18
C MET A 103 9.92 3.75 6.66
N GLY A 104 9.33 4.53 5.77
CA GLY A 104 8.84 5.86 6.13
C GLY A 104 7.74 5.79 7.17
N ILE A 105 6.85 4.80 7.05
CA ILE A 105 5.78 4.62 8.01
C ILE A 105 6.36 4.23 9.38
N LEU A 106 7.30 3.30 9.39
CA LEU A 106 7.91 2.88 10.64
C LEU A 106 8.61 4.03 11.32
N GLU A 107 9.27 4.85 10.54
CA GLU A 107 9.94 5.99 11.10
C GLU A 107 8.96 7.01 11.66
N ALA A 108 7.88 7.24 10.95
CA ALA A 108 6.86 8.17 11.42
C ALA A 108 6.22 7.67 12.71
N LEU A 109 6.17 6.36 12.90
CA LEU A 109 5.63 5.80 14.11
C LEU A 109 6.65 5.70 15.24
N GLY A 110 7.88 6.08 14.97
CA GLY A 110 8.92 6.04 16.01
C GLY A 110 9.44 4.67 16.33
N ILE A 111 9.36 3.73 15.36
CA ILE A 111 9.78 2.37 15.62
C ILE A 111 11.12 2.06 15.02
N ARG A 112 11.90 3.07 14.76
CA ARG A 112 13.14 2.78 14.08
C ARG A 112 14.16 2.11 14.95
N GLN A 113 13.98 2.13 16.25
CA GLN A 113 14.91 1.43 17.08
C GLN A 113 14.84 -0.06 16.85
N PHE A 114 13.77 -0.53 16.23
CA PHE A 114 13.71 -1.86 15.87
C PHE A 114 14.83 -2.27 15.01
N LYS A 115 15.24 -1.46 14.14
CA LYS A 115 16.20 -1.83 13.21
C LYS A 115 17.51 -2.01 13.78
N ARG A 116 17.82 -1.46 14.91
CA ARG A 116 19.05 -1.59 15.33
C ARG A 116 19.27 -2.82 15.92
N GLY A 117 18.27 -3.40 16.16
CA GLY A 117 18.47 -4.73 16.54
C GLY A 117 19.58 -4.93 17.47
N LYS A 118 20.00 -4.41 17.75
CA LYS A 118 20.98 -4.60 18.40
C LYS A 118 21.21 -4.37 18.96
#